data_1f16c350b0de7b386bc0fbdaebb963e8
#
_entry.id   1f16c350b0de7b386bc0fbdaebb963e8
#
_cell.length_a   1.000
_cell.length_b   1.000
_cell.length_c   1.000
_cell.angle_alpha   90.00
_cell.angle_beta   90.00
_cell.angle_gamma   90.00
#
_symmetry.space_group_name_H-M   'P 1'
#
loop_
_entity.id
_entity.type
_entity.pdbx_description
1 polymer ?
#
loop_
_entity_poly.entity_id
_entity_poly.type
_entity_poly.pdbx_seq_one_letter_code
_entity_poly.pdbx_strand_id
1 'polypeptide(L)'
;LGDVYKRQGQTVESFDRILPTLVPGLHVLLKIGTAPSGKDGEDRVTAELFSRRGDITVPFRCESEGIIRITALLGYLKHAYNDENALVAVDEFDSGVFELLLGDMLYQLADGCAGQLVFTAHNLRALEVLPNGCIRTTVTDPNNRFAIIPRKSSTNNQRRRYLTASELGWSGPDIYDSPIPRMFGNSLYAAGHPDEDDDIDDDLAALNASGTKVNRG
;
A
#
# COMPACT_ATOMS: atom_id res chain seq x y z
N LEU A 1 4.50 -2.38 -35.40
CA LEU A 1 3.31 -2.88 -34.66
C LEU A 1 3.52 -4.30 -34.15
N GLY A 2 3.98 -5.27 -34.97
CA GLY A 2 4.19 -6.67 -34.58
C GLY A 2 5.11 -6.88 -33.38
N ASP A 3 6.19 -6.12 -33.28
CA ASP A 3 7.15 -6.23 -32.16
C ASP A 3 6.61 -5.72 -30.82
N VAL A 4 5.73 -4.70 -30.84
CA VAL A 4 5.08 -4.18 -29.63
C VAL A 4 4.14 -5.22 -29.03
N TYR A 5 3.32 -5.86 -29.87
CA TYR A 5 2.40 -6.92 -29.42
C TYR A 5 3.13 -8.18 -28.93
N LYS A 6 4.24 -8.50 -29.57
CA LYS A 6 5.09 -9.62 -29.12
C LYS A 6 5.66 -9.37 -27.72
N ARG A 7 6.14 -8.15 -27.44
CA ARG A 7 6.64 -7.77 -26.12
C ARG A 7 5.52 -7.75 -25.06
N GLN A 8 4.34 -7.26 -25.41
CA GLN A 8 3.17 -7.29 -24.52
C GLN A 8 2.75 -8.73 -24.20
N GLY A 9 2.72 -9.62 -25.20
CA GLY A 9 2.47 -11.05 -25.00
C GLY A 9 3.45 -11.69 -24.03
N GLN A 10 4.74 -11.46 -24.19
CA GLN A 10 5.79 -11.96 -23.28
C GLN A 10 5.65 -11.42 -21.86
N THR A 11 5.20 -10.17 -21.71
CA THR A 11 4.93 -9.58 -20.39
C THR A 11 3.77 -10.28 -19.71
N VAL A 12 2.66 -10.49 -20.41
CA VAL A 12 1.48 -11.18 -19.88
C VAL A 12 1.79 -12.63 -19.53
N GLU A 13 2.54 -13.35 -20.38
CA GLU A 13 3.01 -14.71 -20.07
C GLU A 13 3.87 -14.74 -18.78
N SER A 14 4.72 -13.74 -18.58
CA SER A 14 5.49 -13.65 -17.32
C SER A 14 4.60 -13.43 -16.11
N PHE A 15 3.54 -12.63 -16.23
CA PHE A 15 2.57 -12.41 -15.16
C PHE A 15 1.73 -13.67 -14.89
N ASP A 16 1.36 -14.39 -15.94
CA ASP A 16 0.63 -15.65 -15.82
C ASP A 16 1.42 -16.75 -15.08
N ARG A 17 2.74 -16.68 -15.08
CA ARG A 17 3.60 -17.57 -14.28
C ARG A 17 3.64 -17.17 -12.80
N ILE A 18 3.56 -15.87 -12.49
CA ILE A 18 3.72 -15.36 -11.12
C ILE A 18 2.37 -15.36 -10.39
N LEU A 19 1.30 -14.88 -11.03
CA LEU A 19 0.00 -14.68 -10.37
C LEU A 19 -0.57 -15.93 -9.69
N PRO A 20 -0.51 -17.13 -10.27
CA PRO A 20 -1.01 -18.33 -9.59
C PRO A 20 -0.27 -18.68 -8.29
N THR A 21 0.96 -18.19 -8.12
CA THR A 21 1.72 -18.39 -6.88
C THR A 21 1.29 -17.43 -5.76
N LEU A 22 0.71 -16.30 -6.12
CA LEU A 22 0.18 -15.30 -5.19
C LEU A 22 -1.31 -15.51 -4.91
N VAL A 23 -2.06 -15.84 -5.95
CA VAL A 23 -3.51 -16.08 -5.89
C VAL A 23 -3.79 -17.41 -6.59
N PRO A 24 -3.93 -18.50 -5.84
CA PRO A 24 -4.11 -19.85 -6.41
C PRO A 24 -5.22 -19.94 -7.46
N GLY A 25 -4.88 -20.47 -8.62
CA GLY A 25 -5.80 -20.66 -9.73
C GLY A 25 -6.10 -19.40 -10.56
N LEU A 26 -5.51 -18.25 -10.22
CA LEU A 26 -5.65 -17.03 -11.01
C LEU A 26 -4.67 -17.03 -12.19
N HIS A 27 -5.18 -16.97 -13.39
CA HIS A 27 -4.45 -16.83 -14.64
C HIS A 27 -4.82 -15.54 -15.35
N VAL A 28 -3.90 -14.99 -16.15
CA VAL A 28 -4.15 -13.79 -16.98
C VAL A 28 -3.95 -14.12 -18.45
N LEU A 29 -4.83 -13.54 -19.26
CA LEU A 29 -4.88 -13.75 -20.71
C LEU A 29 -4.97 -12.39 -21.39
N LEU A 30 -4.19 -12.22 -22.47
CA LEU A 30 -4.30 -11.07 -23.38
C LEU A 30 -5.13 -11.46 -24.58
N LYS A 31 -6.24 -10.79 -24.83
CA LYS A 31 -7.01 -10.91 -26.08
C LYS A 31 -6.70 -9.71 -26.97
N ILE A 32 -6.25 -10.00 -28.18
CA ILE A 32 -6.00 -9.01 -29.21
C ILE A 32 -7.12 -9.12 -30.22
N GLY A 33 -7.78 -8.02 -30.51
CA GLY A 33 -8.85 -7.93 -31.49
C GLY A 33 -8.61 -6.76 -32.45
N THR A 34 -9.31 -6.76 -33.57
CA THR A 34 -9.37 -5.63 -34.50
C THR A 34 -10.75 -5.03 -34.44
N ALA A 35 -10.83 -3.70 -34.30
CA ALA A 35 -12.09 -2.97 -34.39
C ALA A 35 -12.02 -2.03 -35.59
N PRO A 36 -13.11 -1.93 -36.40
CA PRO A 36 -13.14 -1.01 -37.53
C PRO A 36 -13.05 0.43 -37.04
N SER A 37 -12.15 1.19 -37.62
CA SER A 37 -12.02 2.62 -37.31
C SER A 37 -13.08 3.44 -38.06
N GLY A 38 -13.80 4.26 -37.32
CA GLY A 38 -15.01 4.92 -37.80
C GLY A 38 -14.86 6.07 -38.80
N LYS A 39 -13.66 6.48 -39.21
CA LYS A 39 -13.51 7.61 -40.17
C LYS A 39 -12.35 7.57 -41.17
N ASP A 40 -11.24 6.83 -40.87
CA ASP A 40 -10.03 6.89 -41.69
C ASP A 40 -9.59 5.55 -42.28
N GLY A 41 -10.44 4.51 -42.25
CA GLY A 41 -10.15 3.21 -42.89
C GLY A 41 -9.01 2.38 -42.32
N GLU A 42 -8.38 2.82 -41.25
CA GLU A 42 -7.35 2.04 -40.53
C GLU A 42 -7.99 1.20 -39.43
N ASP A 43 -7.75 -0.10 -39.43
CA ASP A 43 -8.16 -1.01 -38.37
C ASP A 43 -7.49 -0.66 -37.03
N ARG A 44 -8.28 -0.38 -36.00
CA ARG A 44 -7.76 -0.23 -34.63
C ARG A 44 -7.53 -1.59 -34.01
N VAL A 45 -6.32 -1.86 -33.61
CA VAL A 45 -6.02 -3.02 -32.79
C VAL A 45 -6.39 -2.73 -31.34
N THR A 46 -7.22 -3.59 -30.77
CA THR A 46 -7.62 -3.54 -29.36
C THR A 46 -6.92 -4.66 -28.60
N ALA A 47 -6.39 -4.35 -27.43
CA ALA A 47 -5.80 -5.34 -26.51
C ALA A 47 -6.55 -5.25 -25.19
N GLU A 48 -7.11 -6.34 -24.72
CA GLU A 48 -7.84 -6.40 -23.46
C GLU A 48 -7.31 -7.56 -22.61
N LEU A 49 -7.06 -7.26 -21.33
CA LEU A 49 -6.60 -8.24 -20.35
C LEU A 49 -7.82 -8.90 -19.68
N PHE A 50 -7.76 -10.22 -19.55
CA PHE A 50 -8.75 -11.05 -18.88
C PHE A 50 -8.09 -11.83 -17.76
N SER A 51 -8.86 -12.14 -16.73
CA SER A 51 -8.52 -13.13 -15.72
C SER A 51 -9.33 -14.41 -15.94
N ARG A 52 -8.71 -15.54 -15.60
CA ARG A 52 -9.34 -16.86 -15.68
C ARG A 52 -9.11 -17.62 -14.38
N ARG A 53 -10.19 -18.24 -13.87
CA ARG A 53 -10.15 -19.19 -12.77
C ARG A 53 -10.99 -20.42 -13.16
N GLY A 54 -10.33 -21.56 -13.37
CA GLY A 54 -10.97 -22.74 -13.93
C GLY A 54 -11.56 -22.42 -15.31
N ASP A 55 -12.88 -22.63 -15.46
CA ASP A 55 -13.62 -22.37 -16.70
C ASP A 55 -14.16 -20.93 -16.80
N ILE A 56 -14.07 -20.14 -15.74
CA ILE A 56 -14.60 -18.77 -15.69
C ILE A 56 -13.55 -17.79 -16.19
N THR A 57 -13.89 -17.01 -17.19
CA THR A 57 -13.06 -15.92 -17.72
C THR A 57 -13.82 -14.61 -17.64
N VAL A 58 -13.24 -13.60 -17.02
CA VAL A 58 -13.83 -12.26 -16.88
C VAL A 58 -12.84 -11.19 -17.31
N PRO A 59 -13.29 -10.00 -17.75
CA PRO A 59 -12.40 -8.87 -17.98
C PRO A 59 -11.58 -8.56 -16.72
N PHE A 60 -10.27 -8.34 -16.86
CA PHE A 60 -9.37 -8.14 -15.73
C PHE A 60 -9.75 -6.96 -14.84
N ARG A 61 -10.40 -5.94 -15.40
CA ARG A 61 -10.95 -4.79 -14.66
C ARG A 61 -12.03 -5.16 -13.64
N CYS A 62 -12.59 -6.37 -13.70
CA CYS A 62 -13.58 -6.88 -12.74
C CYS A 62 -12.92 -7.56 -11.52
N GLU A 63 -11.59 -7.67 -11.51
CA GLU A 63 -10.87 -8.20 -10.35
C GLU A 63 -10.88 -7.21 -9.18
N SER A 64 -10.54 -7.70 -7.98
CA SER A 64 -10.38 -6.84 -6.82
C SER A 64 -9.25 -5.83 -7.03
N GLU A 65 -9.35 -4.67 -6.38
CA GLU A 65 -8.34 -3.63 -6.45
C GLU A 65 -6.95 -4.15 -6.08
N GLY A 66 -6.85 -4.99 -5.04
CA GLY A 66 -5.58 -5.61 -4.64
C GLY A 66 -4.96 -6.48 -5.73
N ILE A 67 -5.74 -7.28 -6.45
CA ILE A 67 -5.24 -8.10 -7.58
C ILE A 67 -4.78 -7.21 -8.73
N ILE A 68 -5.55 -6.17 -9.06
CA ILE A 68 -5.18 -5.20 -10.10
C ILE A 68 -3.87 -4.50 -9.70
N ARG A 69 -3.76 -4.06 -8.45
CA ARG A 69 -2.59 -3.39 -7.90
C ARG A 69 -1.34 -4.28 -7.95
N ILE A 70 -1.42 -5.49 -7.42
CA ILE A 70 -0.30 -6.45 -7.43
C ILE A 70 0.15 -6.70 -8.88
N THR A 71 -0.80 -6.96 -9.78
CA THR A 71 -0.48 -7.22 -11.19
C THR A 71 0.23 -6.04 -11.85
N ALA A 72 -0.20 -4.81 -11.56
CA ALA A 72 0.46 -3.61 -12.06
C ALA A 72 1.90 -3.47 -11.55
N LEU A 73 2.18 -3.94 -10.33
CA LEU A 73 3.52 -3.91 -9.73
C LEU A 73 4.44 -5.03 -10.22
N LEU A 74 3.92 -6.15 -10.76
CA LEU A 74 4.72 -7.34 -11.12
C LEU A 74 5.88 -7.04 -12.06
N GLY A 75 5.70 -6.12 -13.00
CA GLY A 75 6.77 -5.72 -13.93
C GLY A 75 7.96 -5.11 -13.20
N TYR A 76 7.69 -4.21 -12.27
CA TYR A 76 8.69 -3.52 -11.45
C TYR A 76 9.34 -4.47 -10.44
N LEU A 77 8.53 -5.30 -9.77
CA LEU A 77 9.03 -6.29 -8.81
C LEU A 77 9.92 -7.34 -9.49
N LYS A 78 9.52 -7.81 -10.66
CA LYS A 78 10.36 -8.71 -11.48
C LYS A 78 11.69 -8.06 -11.83
N HIS A 79 11.69 -6.77 -12.17
CA HIS A 79 12.90 -6.03 -12.49
C HIS A 79 13.80 -5.88 -11.26
N ALA A 80 13.26 -5.42 -10.13
CA ALA A 80 14.01 -5.34 -8.88
C ALA A 80 14.57 -6.69 -8.42
N TYR A 81 13.83 -7.77 -8.63
CA TYR A 81 14.24 -9.12 -8.21
C TYR A 81 15.43 -9.67 -9.02
N ASN A 82 15.53 -9.33 -10.32
CA ASN A 82 16.48 -9.97 -11.25
C ASN A 82 17.64 -9.08 -11.71
N ASP A 83 17.62 -7.78 -11.42
CA ASP A 83 18.63 -6.83 -11.89
C ASP A 83 19.27 -6.09 -10.71
N GLU A 84 20.56 -6.34 -10.48
CA GLU A 84 21.34 -5.73 -9.40
C GLU A 84 21.46 -4.20 -9.50
N ASN A 85 21.29 -3.64 -10.71
CA ASN A 85 21.34 -2.21 -10.97
C ASN A 85 19.95 -1.54 -10.85
N ALA A 86 18.89 -2.33 -10.61
CA ALA A 86 17.54 -1.78 -10.49
C ALA A 86 17.35 -1.04 -9.15
N LEU A 87 16.76 0.14 -9.23
CA LEU A 87 16.16 0.85 -8.11
C LEU A 87 14.68 1.05 -8.39
N VAL A 88 13.83 0.44 -7.60
CA VAL A 88 12.38 0.54 -7.72
C VAL A 88 11.82 1.22 -6.47
N ALA A 89 11.05 2.27 -6.66
CA ALA A 89 10.33 2.97 -5.59
C ALA A 89 8.81 2.80 -5.76
N VAL A 90 8.12 2.38 -4.71
CA VAL A 90 6.67 2.14 -4.72
C VAL A 90 6.03 2.84 -3.53
N ASP A 91 5.07 3.71 -3.82
CA ASP A 91 4.26 4.34 -2.78
C ASP A 91 3.06 3.46 -2.44
N GLU A 92 2.73 3.35 -1.13
CA GLU A 92 1.63 2.53 -0.61
C GLU A 92 1.65 1.08 -1.17
N PHE A 93 2.75 0.39 -1.00
CA PHE A 93 2.94 -0.98 -1.52
C PHE A 93 1.85 -1.95 -1.05
N ASP A 94 1.31 -1.72 0.14
CA ASP A 94 0.30 -2.52 0.83
C ASP A 94 -1.15 -2.20 0.43
N SER A 95 -1.38 -1.16 -0.37
CA SER A 95 -2.73 -0.71 -0.72
C SER A 95 -3.54 -1.81 -1.39
N GLY A 96 -4.68 -2.18 -0.78
CA GLY A 96 -5.57 -3.24 -1.26
C GLY A 96 -5.03 -4.67 -1.15
N VAL A 97 -3.85 -4.88 -0.60
CA VAL A 97 -3.21 -6.19 -0.47
C VAL A 97 -3.57 -6.83 0.88
N PHE A 98 -4.01 -8.09 0.84
CA PHE A 98 -4.30 -8.85 2.06
C PHE A 98 -3.05 -9.02 2.92
N GLU A 99 -3.17 -8.76 4.23
CA GLU A 99 -2.04 -8.68 5.18
C GLU A 99 -1.09 -9.87 5.14
N LEU A 100 -1.61 -11.11 5.11
CA LEU A 100 -0.76 -12.29 5.07
C LEU A 100 0.00 -12.42 3.75
N LEU A 101 -0.68 -12.17 2.64
CA LEU A 101 -0.06 -12.18 1.31
C LEU A 101 1.04 -11.11 1.20
N LEU A 102 0.78 -9.91 1.74
CA LEU A 102 1.79 -8.86 1.85
C LEU A 102 3.03 -9.35 2.60
N GLY A 103 2.84 -10.01 3.74
CA GLY A 103 3.92 -10.57 4.53
C GLY A 103 4.78 -11.57 3.76
N ASP A 104 4.14 -12.50 3.05
CA ASP A 104 4.82 -13.51 2.25
C ASP A 104 5.58 -12.88 1.07
N MET A 105 4.98 -11.91 0.39
CA MET A 105 5.65 -11.16 -0.68
C MET A 105 6.87 -10.41 -0.17
N LEU A 106 6.74 -9.66 0.94
CA LEU A 106 7.84 -8.89 1.53
C LEU A 106 8.97 -9.78 2.02
N TYR A 107 8.67 -10.94 2.60
CA TYR A 107 9.67 -11.91 3.01
C TYR A 107 10.50 -12.40 1.82
N GLN A 108 9.85 -12.81 0.73
CA GLN A 108 10.53 -13.28 -0.49
C GLN A 108 11.33 -12.18 -1.19
N LEU A 109 10.80 -10.95 -1.22
CA LEU A 109 11.50 -9.82 -1.80
C LEU A 109 12.72 -9.42 -0.97
N ALA A 110 12.63 -9.45 0.37
CA ALA A 110 13.75 -9.12 1.26
C ALA A 110 14.91 -10.13 1.16
N ASP A 111 14.61 -11.41 0.88
CA ASP A 111 15.59 -12.48 0.77
C ASP A 111 16.20 -12.57 -0.63
N GLY A 112 15.42 -12.31 -1.69
CA GLY A 112 15.80 -12.64 -3.05
C GLY A 112 16.00 -11.48 -4.03
N CYS A 113 15.71 -10.22 -3.67
CA CYS A 113 15.94 -9.11 -4.57
C CYS A 113 17.43 -8.88 -4.84
N ALA A 114 17.80 -8.88 -6.11
CA ALA A 114 19.16 -8.51 -6.56
C ALA A 114 19.35 -6.99 -6.52
N GLY A 115 18.34 -6.24 -6.94
CA GLY A 115 18.31 -4.77 -6.92
C GLY A 115 17.76 -4.19 -5.63
N GLN A 116 17.50 -2.90 -5.63
CA GLN A 116 16.97 -2.16 -4.49
C GLN A 116 15.47 -1.87 -4.64
N LEU A 117 14.67 -2.27 -3.64
CA LEU A 117 13.25 -1.92 -3.52
C LEU A 117 13.07 -0.97 -2.34
N VAL A 118 12.54 0.22 -2.60
CA VAL A 118 12.16 1.22 -1.59
C VAL A 118 10.65 1.40 -1.67
N PHE A 119 9.96 1.34 -0.53
CA PHE A 119 8.51 1.52 -0.54
C PHE A 119 7.98 2.15 0.74
N THR A 120 6.80 2.76 0.64
CA THR A 120 5.99 3.14 1.80
C THR A 120 4.91 2.11 2.06
N ALA A 121 4.54 1.92 3.32
CA ALA A 121 3.45 1.04 3.73
C ALA A 121 2.84 1.53 5.05
N HIS A 122 1.52 1.34 5.19
CA HIS A 122 0.77 1.60 6.42
C HIS A 122 0.50 0.33 7.22
N ASN A 123 0.55 -0.84 6.55
CA ASN A 123 0.32 -2.12 7.19
C ASN A 123 1.50 -2.52 8.07
N LEU A 124 1.22 -2.78 9.34
CA LEU A 124 2.23 -3.13 10.34
C LEU A 124 2.86 -4.51 10.11
N ARG A 125 2.36 -5.30 9.17
CA ARG A 125 2.94 -6.58 8.78
C ARG A 125 4.37 -6.44 8.27
N ALA A 126 4.67 -5.34 7.59
CA ALA A 126 6.04 -5.02 7.17
C ALA A 126 7.03 -4.98 8.36
N LEU A 127 6.58 -4.49 9.52
CA LEU A 127 7.38 -4.44 10.75
C LEU A 127 7.67 -5.83 11.35
N GLU A 128 6.89 -6.85 11.00
CA GLU A 128 7.06 -8.21 11.50
C GLU A 128 8.02 -9.04 10.66
N VAL A 129 8.04 -8.80 9.34
CA VAL A 129 8.77 -9.64 8.39
C VAL A 129 10.09 -9.05 7.92
N LEU A 130 10.22 -7.72 7.89
CA LEU A 130 11.41 -7.07 7.39
C LEU A 130 12.51 -6.94 8.46
N PRO A 131 13.79 -6.99 8.05
CA PRO A 131 14.91 -6.70 8.95
C PRO A 131 14.85 -5.28 9.53
N ASN A 132 15.21 -5.13 10.79
CA ASN A 132 15.20 -3.83 11.50
C ASN A 132 15.97 -2.71 10.78
N GLY A 133 17.06 -3.04 10.12
CA GLY A 133 17.91 -2.08 9.42
C GLY A 133 17.25 -1.45 8.20
N CYS A 134 16.23 -2.11 7.63
CA CYS A 134 15.54 -1.66 6.44
C CYS A 134 14.40 -0.68 6.73
N ILE A 135 13.97 -0.57 8.00
CA ILE A 135 12.77 0.18 8.36
C ILE A 135 13.11 1.61 8.79
N ARG A 136 12.35 2.55 8.27
CA ARG A 136 12.31 3.94 8.69
C ARG A 136 10.88 4.31 9.02
N THR A 137 10.66 4.98 10.14
CA THR A 137 9.34 5.45 10.57
C THR A 137 9.23 6.93 10.25
N THR A 138 8.14 7.35 9.66
CA THR A 138 7.83 8.78 9.52
C THR A 138 7.44 9.34 10.89
N VAL A 139 7.83 10.59 11.15
CA VAL A 139 7.57 11.30 12.40
C VAL A 139 7.04 12.70 12.09
N THR A 140 6.45 13.35 13.10
CA THR A 140 5.82 14.67 12.95
C THR A 140 6.81 15.83 12.86
N ASP A 141 8.10 15.62 13.16
CA ASP A 141 9.13 16.65 13.06
C ASP A 141 9.35 17.07 11.60
N PRO A 142 9.07 18.35 11.22
CA PRO A 142 9.20 18.81 9.85
C PRO A 142 10.65 18.88 9.35
N ASN A 143 11.63 18.95 10.27
CA ASN A 143 13.05 19.04 9.94
C ASN A 143 13.74 17.68 9.85
N ASN A 144 13.15 16.64 10.48
CA ASN A 144 13.69 15.27 10.48
C ASN A 144 12.55 14.27 10.41
N ARG A 145 11.98 14.08 9.23
CA ARG A 145 10.75 13.32 8.99
C ARG A 145 10.90 11.81 9.13
N PHE A 146 12.10 11.29 9.25
CA PHE A 146 12.36 9.86 9.31
C PHE A 146 13.16 9.51 10.56
N ALA A 147 12.70 8.51 11.28
CA ALA A 147 13.37 8.02 12.48
C ALA A 147 13.54 6.50 12.49
N ILE A 148 14.51 6.03 13.24
CA ILE A 148 14.68 4.63 13.57
C ILE A 148 14.27 4.48 15.03
N ILE A 149 13.23 3.69 15.30
CA ILE A 149 12.81 3.40 16.67
C ILE A 149 13.86 2.48 17.32
N PRO A 150 14.54 2.93 18.40
CA PRO A 150 15.65 2.18 19.00
C PRO A 150 15.21 0.82 19.53
N ARG A 151 16.12 -0.15 19.47
CA ARG A 151 15.92 -1.48 20.03
C ARG A 151 16.27 -1.44 21.53
N LYS A 152 15.27 -1.49 22.41
CA LYS A 152 15.48 -1.48 23.87
C LYS A 152 15.68 -2.87 24.51
N SER A 153 15.41 -3.97 23.80
CA SER A 153 15.54 -5.35 24.32
C SER A 153 15.79 -6.37 23.20
N SER A 154 16.18 -7.59 23.59
CA SER A 154 16.37 -8.73 22.69
C SER A 154 15.07 -9.24 22.05
N THR A 155 13.90 -8.79 22.52
CA THR A 155 12.60 -9.18 21.99
C THR A 155 12.38 -8.53 20.62
N ASN A 156 12.24 -9.35 19.60
CA ASN A 156 12.27 -8.93 18.17
C ASN A 156 10.94 -8.41 17.64
N ASN A 157 10.01 -7.96 18.49
CA ASN A 157 8.69 -7.50 18.04
C ASN A 157 8.69 -6.00 17.70
N GLN A 158 9.04 -5.66 16.44
CA GLN A 158 9.07 -4.28 15.94
C GLN A 158 7.67 -3.65 15.95
N ARG A 159 6.63 -4.40 15.58
CA ARG A 159 5.23 -3.96 15.61
C ARG A 159 4.85 -3.47 17.00
N ARG A 160 5.14 -4.24 18.04
CA ARG A 160 4.84 -3.85 19.42
C ARG A 160 5.61 -2.58 19.83
N ARG A 161 6.87 -2.45 19.42
CA ARG A 161 7.65 -1.23 19.70
C ARG A 161 7.09 -0.01 19.02
N TYR A 162 6.69 -0.15 17.74
CA TYR A 162 6.06 0.91 16.98
C TYR A 162 4.75 1.35 17.67
N LEU A 163 3.87 0.43 18.01
CA LEU A 163 2.62 0.72 18.71
C LEU A 163 2.87 1.39 20.07
N THR A 164 3.81 0.85 20.88
CA THR A 164 4.17 1.46 22.15
C THR A 164 4.72 2.89 21.97
N ALA A 165 5.57 3.11 20.97
CA ALA A 165 6.11 4.42 20.69
C ALA A 165 5.05 5.42 20.21
N SER A 166 4.05 4.93 19.44
CA SER A 166 2.92 5.76 18.98
C SER A 166 1.95 6.12 20.09
N GLU A 167 1.70 5.19 21.05
CA GLU A 167 0.70 5.37 22.11
C GLU A 167 1.27 6.04 23.36
N LEU A 168 2.48 5.65 23.78
CA LEU A 168 3.10 6.07 25.05
C LEU A 168 4.24 7.07 24.84
N GLY A 169 4.59 7.35 23.60
CA GLY A 169 5.76 8.15 23.26
C GLY A 169 7.07 7.38 23.40
N TRP A 170 8.15 8.00 22.97
CA TRP A 170 9.52 7.50 23.03
C TRP A 170 10.52 8.67 23.14
N SER A 171 11.82 8.41 23.11
CA SER A 171 12.85 9.46 23.23
C SER A 171 13.09 10.28 21.95
N GLY A 172 12.26 10.12 20.93
CA GLY A 172 12.30 10.84 19.65
C GLY A 172 11.05 11.67 19.39
N PRO A 173 10.93 12.27 18.21
CA PRO A 173 9.73 13.00 17.80
C PRO A 173 8.49 12.10 17.75
N ASP A 174 7.31 12.69 17.94
CA ASP A 174 6.05 11.97 17.90
C ASP A 174 5.84 11.32 16.52
N ILE A 175 5.39 10.06 16.54
CA ILE A 175 5.10 9.28 15.32
C ILE A 175 3.74 9.70 14.74
N TYR A 176 2.79 10.00 15.62
CA TYR A 176 1.42 10.28 15.26
C TYR A 176 0.83 11.33 16.20
N ASP A 177 0.24 12.34 15.61
CA ASP A 177 -0.54 13.33 16.35
C ASP A 177 -1.99 12.82 16.44
N SER A 178 -2.32 12.24 17.58
CA SER A 178 -3.62 11.57 17.77
C SER A 178 -4.73 12.61 17.90
N PRO A 179 -5.75 12.58 17.03
CA PRO A 179 -6.94 13.39 17.23
C PRO A 179 -7.60 13.00 18.57
N ILE A 180 -8.27 13.96 19.21
CA ILE A 180 -9.01 13.70 20.43
C ILE A 180 -10.26 12.87 20.04
N PRO A 181 -10.38 11.59 20.47
CA PRO A 181 -11.48 10.73 19.99
C PRO A 181 -12.88 11.29 20.26
N ARG A 182 -13.04 12.03 21.37
CA ARG A 182 -14.32 12.67 21.72
C ARG A 182 -14.70 13.78 20.73
N MET A 183 -13.73 14.54 20.21
CA MET A 183 -14.01 15.60 19.23
C MET A 183 -14.58 15.04 17.94
N PHE A 184 -14.06 13.92 17.46
CA PHE A 184 -14.59 13.27 16.25
C PHE A 184 -16.04 12.79 16.46
N GLY A 185 -16.32 12.15 17.60
CA GLY A 185 -17.67 11.72 17.96
C GLY A 185 -18.67 12.87 18.07
N ASN A 186 -18.27 13.95 18.75
CA ASN A 186 -19.08 15.16 18.88
C ASN A 186 -19.35 15.81 17.51
N SER A 187 -18.33 15.91 16.66
CA SER A 187 -18.50 16.45 15.30
C SER A 187 -19.43 15.61 14.43
N LEU A 188 -19.40 14.28 14.58
CA LEU A 188 -20.35 13.39 13.88
C LEU A 188 -21.79 13.59 14.41
N TYR A 189 -21.96 13.75 15.72
CA TYR A 189 -23.26 14.01 16.31
C TYR A 189 -23.83 15.35 15.84
N ALA A 190 -23.06 16.42 15.97
CA ALA A 190 -23.42 17.77 15.52
C ALA A 190 -23.78 17.80 14.02
N ALA A 191 -23.02 17.14 13.17
CA ALA A 191 -23.31 17.06 11.74
C ALA A 191 -24.65 16.37 11.42
N GLY A 192 -25.13 15.50 12.31
CA GLY A 192 -26.45 14.87 12.22
C GLY A 192 -27.60 15.65 12.89
N HIS A 193 -27.30 16.64 13.72
CA HIS A 193 -28.25 17.41 14.53
C HIS A 193 -27.94 18.91 14.45
N PRO A 194 -28.05 19.51 13.25
CA PRO A 194 -27.62 20.89 13.01
C PRO A 194 -28.42 21.95 13.80
N ASP A 195 -29.59 21.58 14.32
CA ASP A 195 -30.48 22.48 15.08
C ASP A 195 -30.17 22.48 16.60
N GLU A 196 -29.23 21.64 17.07
CA GLU A 196 -28.86 21.49 18.50
C GLU A 196 -27.46 22.08 18.81
N ASP A 197 -26.85 22.83 17.86
CA ASP A 197 -25.41 23.17 17.85
C ASP A 197 -24.99 24.28 18.82
N ASP A 198 -25.92 24.99 19.51
CA ASP A 198 -25.57 26.17 20.33
C ASP A 198 -24.69 25.83 21.56
N ASP A 199 -24.68 24.56 22.03
CA ASP A 199 -23.90 24.15 23.20
C ASP A 199 -22.52 23.55 22.90
N ILE A 200 -22.26 23.12 21.65
CA ILE A 200 -21.04 22.39 21.28
C ILE A 200 -19.90 23.34 20.90
N ASP A 201 -20.22 24.50 20.35
CA ASP A 201 -19.21 25.50 19.93
C ASP A 201 -18.50 26.13 21.13
N ASP A 202 -19.15 26.27 22.27
CA ASP A 202 -18.55 26.78 23.51
C ASP A 202 -17.57 25.80 24.14
N ASP A 203 -17.83 24.49 24.08
CA ASP A 203 -16.93 23.44 24.56
C ASP A 203 -15.70 23.29 23.64
N LEU A 204 -15.86 23.45 22.34
CA LEU A 204 -14.75 23.44 21.35
C LEU A 204 -13.85 24.68 21.50
N ALA A 205 -14.44 25.84 21.74
CA ALA A 205 -13.70 27.07 21.97
C ALA A 205 -12.92 27.02 23.31
N ALA A 206 -13.51 26.44 24.37
CA ALA A 206 -12.88 26.27 25.68
C ALA A 206 -11.69 25.26 25.61
N LEU A 207 -11.80 24.18 24.84
CA LEU A 207 -10.73 23.21 24.65
C LEU A 207 -9.56 23.77 23.83
N ASN A 208 -9.85 24.54 22.78
CA ASN A 208 -8.84 25.22 21.98
C ASN A 208 -8.13 26.35 22.75
N ALA A 209 -8.82 27.04 23.63
CA ALA A 209 -8.27 28.09 24.48
C ALA A 209 -7.42 27.56 25.64
N SER A 210 -7.67 26.33 26.10
CA SER A 210 -6.99 25.76 27.27
C SER A 210 -5.60 25.22 26.96
N GLY A 211 -5.17 25.08 25.69
CA GLY A 211 -3.80 24.74 25.28
C GLY A 211 -3.10 23.64 26.09
N THR A 212 -3.87 22.82 26.78
CA THR A 212 -3.36 21.94 27.82
C THR A 212 -2.71 20.71 27.16
N LYS A 213 -1.40 20.74 27.07
CA LYS A 213 -0.63 19.49 26.98
C LYS A 213 -1.12 18.58 28.10
N VAL A 214 -1.88 17.56 27.76
CA VAL A 214 -2.22 16.50 28.72
C VAL A 214 -0.91 15.83 29.09
N ASN A 215 -0.39 16.21 30.26
CA ASN A 215 0.74 15.56 30.89
C ASN A 215 0.27 14.14 31.26
N ARG A 216 0.66 13.15 30.47
CA ARG A 216 0.41 11.74 30.74
C ARG A 216 1.41 11.32 31.83
N GLY A 217 0.94 11.32 33.10
CA GLY A 217 1.61 10.71 34.23
C GLY A 217 1.63 9.18 34.14
#